data_d6f79ac5436d635752f8d41664a02715
#
_entry.id   d6f79ac5436d635752f8d41664a02715
#
_cell.length_a   1.000
_cell.length_b   1.000
_cell.length_c   1.000
_cell.angle_alpha   90.00
_cell.angle_beta   90.00
_cell.angle_gamma   90.00
#
_symmetry.space_group_name_H-M   'P 1'
#
loop_
_entity.id
_entity.type
_entity.pdbx_description
1 polymer ?
#
loop_
_entity_poly.entity_id
_entity_poly.type
_entity_poly.pdbx_seq_one_letter_code
_entity_poly.pdbx_strand_id
1 'polypeptide(L)'
;MAFPIQRLRRLRQHEAFRRMVRETSLAPADLIYPLFVVEGRDRREEISSMPGQYRLSVDLLVKEASEVAALGISAVILFGIPDRKDDRGSSGFDPNGIVQRAVRAVKDQVPGLMVVTDVCIDEYTDHGHCGIVKDGRILNDETLECLRAMARTHAQAGAD
;
A
#
# COMPACT_ATOMS: atom_id res chain seq x y z
N MET A 1 -45.72 17.81 0.88
CA MET A 1 -45.64 16.91 -0.30
C MET A 1 -45.28 15.54 0.18
N ALA A 2 -46.02 14.53 -0.15
CA ALA A 2 -45.81 13.20 0.39
C ALA A 2 -45.22 12.29 -0.68
N PHE A 3 -44.08 11.67 -0.38
CA PHE A 3 -43.63 10.47 -1.07
C PHE A 3 -44.68 9.35 -0.82
N PRO A 4 -45.08 8.54 -1.83
CA PRO A 4 -44.55 8.46 -3.20
C PRO A 4 -45.32 9.27 -4.26
N ILE A 5 -46.24 10.16 -3.89
CA ILE A 5 -47.10 10.88 -4.82
C ILE A 5 -46.30 11.80 -5.76
N GLN A 6 -45.27 12.44 -5.24
CA GLN A 6 -44.33 13.24 -6.05
C GLN A 6 -42.96 12.59 -6.05
N ARG A 7 -42.43 12.32 -7.24
CA ARG A 7 -41.11 11.80 -7.46
C ARG A 7 -40.29 12.81 -8.26
N LEU A 8 -39.42 13.54 -7.57
CA LEU A 8 -38.57 14.57 -8.17
C LEU A 8 -37.40 13.90 -8.90
N ARG A 9 -37.59 13.60 -10.19
CA ARG A 9 -36.57 12.89 -11.02
C ARG A 9 -35.99 13.75 -12.14
N ARG A 10 -36.34 15.01 -12.22
CA ARG A 10 -35.92 15.92 -13.30
C ARG A 10 -34.39 15.99 -13.42
N LEU A 11 -33.67 16.07 -12.30
CA LEU A 11 -32.20 16.11 -12.26
C LEU A 11 -31.53 14.76 -12.61
N ARG A 12 -32.30 13.67 -12.72
CA ARG A 12 -31.80 12.33 -13.07
C ARG A 12 -31.98 11.96 -14.55
N GLN A 13 -32.75 12.74 -15.30
CA GLN A 13 -33.15 12.40 -16.68
C GLN A 13 -32.01 12.54 -17.69
N HIS A 14 -31.10 13.46 -17.46
CA HIS A 14 -30.01 13.80 -18.37
C HIS A 14 -28.65 13.63 -17.69
N GLU A 15 -27.65 13.12 -18.43
CA GLU A 15 -26.27 13.00 -17.92
C GLU A 15 -25.70 14.36 -17.51
N ALA A 16 -25.98 15.42 -18.27
CA ALA A 16 -25.56 16.76 -17.94
C ALA A 16 -26.09 17.21 -16.56
N PHE A 17 -27.36 16.96 -16.26
CA PHE A 17 -27.93 17.27 -14.94
C PHE A 17 -27.30 16.44 -13.84
N ARG A 18 -27.10 15.12 -14.06
CA ARG A 18 -26.43 14.27 -13.08
C ARG A 18 -25.03 14.76 -12.76
N ARG A 19 -24.27 15.18 -13.77
CA ARG A 19 -22.92 15.76 -13.58
C ARG A 19 -22.95 17.07 -12.80
N MET A 20 -23.92 17.96 -13.07
CA MET A 20 -24.04 19.25 -12.38
C MET A 20 -24.41 19.12 -10.90
N VAL A 21 -25.15 18.08 -10.52
CA VAL A 21 -25.63 17.89 -9.14
C VAL A 21 -24.91 16.77 -8.40
N ARG A 22 -23.82 16.25 -8.98
CA ARG A 22 -23.00 15.19 -8.36
C ARG A 22 -22.29 15.75 -7.13
N GLU A 23 -22.54 15.16 -5.97
CA GLU A 23 -21.90 15.52 -4.71
C GLU A 23 -20.54 14.89 -4.53
N THR A 24 -20.32 13.68 -5.14
CA THR A 24 -19.07 12.95 -5.08
C THR A 24 -18.42 12.89 -6.44
N SER A 25 -17.16 13.29 -6.52
CA SER A 25 -16.29 13.10 -7.69
C SER A 25 -15.15 12.14 -7.34
N LEU A 26 -14.67 11.41 -8.34
CA LEU A 26 -13.50 10.55 -8.22
C LEU A 26 -12.52 10.93 -9.32
N ALA A 27 -11.29 11.20 -8.93
CA ALA A 27 -10.18 11.50 -9.82
C ALA A 27 -9.01 10.55 -9.55
N PRO A 28 -8.04 10.39 -10.48
CA PRO A 28 -6.84 9.59 -10.22
C PRO A 28 -6.09 10.02 -8.96
N ALA A 29 -6.10 11.32 -8.63
CA ALA A 29 -5.45 11.86 -7.44
C ALA A 29 -6.09 11.41 -6.10
N ASP A 30 -7.30 10.85 -6.13
CA ASP A 30 -7.98 10.31 -4.94
C ASP A 30 -7.57 8.85 -4.65
N LEU A 31 -6.75 8.24 -5.51
CA LEU A 31 -6.37 6.83 -5.43
C LEU A 31 -4.99 6.66 -4.80
N ILE A 32 -4.84 5.57 -4.05
CA ILE A 32 -3.56 5.03 -3.59
C ILE A 32 -3.36 3.67 -4.25
N TYR A 33 -2.28 3.50 -5.01
CA TYR A 33 -2.04 2.26 -5.76
C TYR A 33 -1.18 1.28 -4.95
N PRO A 34 -1.65 0.03 -4.72
CA PRO A 34 -0.90 -0.97 -3.96
C PRO A 34 0.21 -1.59 -4.80
N LEU A 35 1.40 -1.72 -4.22
CA LEU A 35 2.57 -2.36 -4.82
C LEU A 35 3.17 -3.39 -3.88
N PHE A 36 3.50 -4.56 -4.41
CA PHE A 36 4.11 -5.66 -3.68
C PHE A 36 5.59 -5.78 -4.06
N VAL A 37 6.49 -5.63 -3.10
CA VAL A 37 7.93 -5.64 -3.34
C VAL A 37 8.59 -6.92 -2.82
N VAL A 38 9.42 -7.54 -3.66
CA VAL A 38 10.19 -8.75 -3.38
C VAL A 38 11.68 -8.52 -3.57
N GLU A 39 12.47 -9.38 -2.96
CA GLU A 39 13.92 -9.43 -3.16
C GLU A 39 14.28 -9.83 -4.59
N GLY A 40 15.51 -9.46 -5.00
CA GLY A 40 16.07 -9.82 -6.30
C GLY A 40 16.18 -8.66 -7.28
N ARG A 41 16.36 -8.99 -8.54
CA ARG A 41 16.48 -8.04 -9.64
C ARG A 41 15.77 -8.60 -10.86
N ASP A 42 15.10 -7.74 -11.64
CA ASP A 42 14.34 -8.07 -12.85
C ASP A 42 13.28 -9.18 -12.58
N ARG A 43 12.73 -9.19 -11.37
CA ARG A 43 11.78 -10.20 -10.92
C ARG A 43 10.37 -9.64 -10.97
N ARG A 44 9.51 -10.31 -11.75
CA ARG A 44 8.08 -10.02 -11.88
C ARG A 44 7.30 -11.32 -11.74
N GLU A 45 6.50 -11.45 -10.70
CA GLU A 45 5.73 -12.65 -10.38
C GLU A 45 4.25 -12.31 -10.28
N GLU A 46 3.43 -12.98 -11.06
CA GLU A 46 1.98 -12.78 -11.01
C GLU A 46 1.40 -13.27 -9.68
N ILE A 47 0.47 -12.49 -9.13
CA ILE A 47 -0.29 -12.88 -7.95
C ILE A 47 -1.55 -13.58 -8.43
N SER A 48 -1.59 -14.91 -8.34
CA SER A 48 -2.67 -15.72 -8.92
C SER A 48 -4.07 -15.39 -8.40
N SER A 49 -4.18 -14.90 -7.16
CA SER A 49 -5.44 -14.46 -6.54
C SER A 49 -5.84 -13.03 -6.94
N MET A 50 -4.94 -12.29 -7.59
CA MET A 50 -5.15 -10.89 -8.00
C MET A 50 -4.72 -10.71 -9.45
N PRO A 51 -5.54 -11.11 -10.43
CA PRO A 51 -5.18 -11.02 -11.85
C PRO A 51 -4.72 -9.62 -12.26
N GLY A 52 -3.56 -9.54 -12.96
CA GLY A 52 -2.96 -8.28 -13.37
C GLY A 52 -2.12 -7.57 -12.31
N GLN A 53 -2.01 -8.15 -11.10
CA GLN A 53 -1.12 -7.65 -10.05
C GLN A 53 0.11 -8.54 -9.93
N TYR A 54 1.24 -7.92 -9.61
CA TYR A 54 2.55 -8.59 -9.60
C TYR A 54 3.33 -8.26 -8.33
N ARG A 55 4.15 -9.23 -7.89
CA ARG A 55 5.25 -8.97 -6.97
C ARG A 55 6.44 -8.52 -7.81
N LEU A 56 7.02 -7.40 -7.46
CA LEU A 56 8.07 -6.76 -8.24
C LEU A 56 9.35 -6.60 -7.42
N SER A 57 10.51 -6.86 -8.04
CA SER A 57 11.77 -6.38 -7.47
C SER A 57 11.85 -4.86 -7.48
N VAL A 58 12.72 -4.28 -6.65
CA VAL A 58 12.81 -2.82 -6.47
C VAL A 58 13.00 -2.07 -7.80
N ASP A 59 13.82 -2.59 -8.69
CA ASP A 59 14.10 -1.99 -10.01
C ASP A 59 12.87 -1.95 -10.93
N LEU A 60 12.02 -2.97 -10.89
CA LEU A 60 10.76 -3.00 -11.64
C LEU A 60 9.65 -2.21 -10.94
N LEU A 61 9.62 -2.24 -9.61
CA LEU A 61 8.67 -1.47 -8.81
C LEU A 61 8.81 0.05 -9.05
N VAL A 62 10.03 0.55 -9.21
CA VAL A 62 10.25 1.98 -9.53
C VAL A 62 9.68 2.33 -10.92
N LYS A 63 9.80 1.45 -11.90
CA LYS A 63 9.20 1.66 -13.23
C LYS A 63 7.67 1.71 -13.13
N GLU A 64 7.07 0.75 -12.43
CA GLU A 64 5.63 0.72 -12.18
C GLU A 64 5.16 1.99 -11.44
N ALA A 65 5.88 2.41 -10.40
CA ALA A 65 5.59 3.65 -9.67
C ALA A 65 5.64 4.90 -10.58
N SER A 66 6.57 4.93 -11.53
CA SER A 66 6.65 6.03 -12.52
C SER A 66 5.45 6.04 -13.46
N GLU A 67 5.00 4.86 -13.92
CA GLU A 67 3.80 4.73 -14.76
C GLU A 67 2.54 5.15 -13.99
N VAL A 68 2.41 4.74 -12.73
CA VAL A 68 1.32 5.13 -11.83
C VAL A 68 1.27 6.65 -11.63
N ALA A 69 2.42 7.28 -11.40
CA ALA A 69 2.50 8.73 -11.29
C ALA A 69 2.09 9.44 -12.60
N ALA A 70 2.49 8.90 -13.76
CA ALA A 70 2.12 9.44 -15.07
C ALA A 70 0.62 9.37 -15.36
N LEU A 71 -0.11 8.45 -14.72
CA LEU A 71 -1.58 8.37 -14.77
C LEU A 71 -2.28 9.41 -13.86
N GLY A 72 -1.53 10.20 -13.10
CA GLY A 72 -2.06 11.21 -12.18
C GLY A 72 -2.47 10.65 -10.81
N ILE A 73 -2.07 9.43 -10.47
CA ILE A 73 -2.24 8.85 -9.13
C ILE A 73 -1.19 9.46 -8.21
N SER A 74 -1.62 9.96 -7.05
CA SER A 74 -0.77 10.76 -6.18
C SER A 74 0.06 9.93 -5.18
N ALA A 75 -0.33 8.70 -4.92
CA ALA A 75 0.30 7.87 -3.90
C ALA A 75 0.37 6.39 -4.27
N VAL A 76 1.40 5.72 -3.76
CA VAL A 76 1.49 4.26 -3.73
C VAL A 76 1.55 3.78 -2.28
N ILE A 77 1.06 2.56 -2.02
CA ILE A 77 1.26 1.86 -0.75
C ILE A 77 2.09 0.61 -0.98
N LEU A 78 3.15 0.43 -0.19
CA LEU A 78 4.11 -0.66 -0.34
C LEU A 78 3.86 -1.78 0.67
N PHE A 79 3.79 -3.01 0.16
CA PHE A 79 3.75 -4.25 0.92
C PHE A 79 5.04 -5.04 0.65
N GLY A 80 5.77 -5.38 1.71
CA GLY A 80 7.05 -6.06 1.59
C GLY A 80 6.93 -7.57 1.74
N ILE A 81 7.52 -8.32 0.84
CA ILE A 81 7.58 -9.79 0.91
C ILE A 81 9.06 -10.18 1.03
N PRO A 82 9.57 -10.38 2.26
CA PRO A 82 10.97 -10.71 2.47
C PRO A 82 11.25 -12.18 2.14
N ASP A 83 12.49 -12.49 1.76
CA ASP A 83 12.94 -13.86 1.55
C ASP A 83 13.11 -14.62 2.89
N ARG A 84 13.30 -13.91 4.01
CA ARG A 84 13.49 -14.51 5.33
C ARG A 84 12.44 -13.97 6.30
N LYS A 85 11.81 -14.88 6.98
CA LYS A 85 10.84 -14.63 8.04
C LYS A 85 11.33 -15.24 9.35
N ASP A 86 10.94 -14.65 10.46
CA ASP A 86 11.21 -15.17 11.80
C ASP A 86 10.01 -14.92 12.74
N ASP A 87 10.12 -15.36 13.98
CA ASP A 87 9.05 -15.25 14.99
C ASP A 87 8.75 -13.80 15.41
N ARG A 88 9.63 -12.85 15.10
CA ARG A 88 9.52 -11.43 15.46
C ARG A 88 9.23 -10.52 14.26
N GLY A 89 9.30 -11.04 13.04
CA GLY A 89 9.20 -10.23 11.83
C GLY A 89 10.37 -9.24 11.68
N SER A 90 11.58 -9.63 12.07
CA SER A 90 12.72 -8.73 12.21
C SER A 90 13.15 -8.06 10.90
N SER A 91 12.94 -8.71 9.75
CA SER A 91 13.20 -8.12 8.44
C SER A 91 12.31 -6.91 8.12
N GLY A 92 11.15 -6.76 8.78
CA GLY A 92 10.25 -5.63 8.59
C GLY A 92 10.80 -4.31 9.16
N PHE A 93 11.63 -4.37 10.20
CA PHE A 93 12.25 -3.20 10.81
C PHE A 93 13.77 -3.10 10.62
N ASP A 94 14.32 -3.91 9.71
CA ASP A 94 15.70 -3.75 9.26
C ASP A 94 15.82 -2.42 8.48
N PRO A 95 16.76 -1.51 8.83
CA PRO A 95 17.01 -0.29 8.06
C PRO A 95 17.34 -0.53 6.58
N ASN A 96 17.80 -1.72 6.23
CA ASN A 96 18.08 -2.17 4.86
C ASN A 96 17.07 -3.20 4.34
N GLY A 97 15.92 -3.34 5.01
CA GLY A 97 14.84 -4.20 4.60
C GLY A 97 14.28 -3.86 3.23
N ILE A 98 13.51 -4.79 2.68
CA ILE A 98 13.02 -4.66 1.29
C ILE A 98 12.14 -3.41 1.09
N VAL A 99 11.26 -3.08 2.06
CA VAL A 99 10.41 -1.88 1.99
C VAL A 99 11.25 -0.62 2.11
N GLN A 100 12.18 -0.55 3.06
CA GLN A 100 13.06 0.61 3.26
C GLN A 100 13.91 0.91 2.02
N ARG A 101 14.39 -0.12 1.32
CA ARG A 101 15.09 0.03 0.03
C ARG A 101 14.17 0.49 -1.08
N ALA A 102 12.95 -0.06 -1.15
CA ALA A 102 11.95 0.36 -2.13
C ALA A 102 11.53 1.82 -1.93
N VAL A 103 11.26 2.24 -0.68
CA VAL A 103 10.94 3.64 -0.34
C VAL A 103 12.04 4.57 -0.84
N ARG A 104 13.30 4.31 -0.48
CA ARG A 104 14.42 5.15 -0.94
C ARG A 104 14.49 5.22 -2.47
N ALA A 105 14.36 4.10 -3.15
CA ALA A 105 14.44 4.05 -4.60
C ALA A 105 13.30 4.82 -5.29
N VAL A 106 12.07 4.71 -4.79
CA VAL A 106 10.92 5.45 -5.34
C VAL A 106 11.07 6.95 -5.05
N LYS A 107 11.44 7.34 -3.84
CA LYS A 107 11.63 8.77 -3.48
C LYS A 107 12.74 9.43 -4.28
N ASP A 108 13.79 8.68 -4.62
CA ASP A 108 14.91 9.16 -5.46
C ASP A 108 14.51 9.33 -6.94
N GLN A 109 13.80 8.35 -7.51
CA GLN A 109 13.57 8.26 -8.95
C GLN A 109 12.21 8.78 -9.41
N VAL A 110 11.23 8.87 -8.50
CA VAL A 110 9.87 9.37 -8.79
C VAL A 110 9.53 10.50 -7.79
N PRO A 111 10.24 11.62 -7.85
CA PRO A 111 10.00 12.74 -6.96
C PRO A 111 8.59 13.29 -7.13
N GLY A 112 7.88 13.52 -6.04
CA GLY A 112 6.50 14.01 -6.04
C GLY A 112 5.44 12.91 -5.88
N LEU A 113 5.80 11.63 -6.01
CA LEU A 113 4.91 10.53 -5.63
C LEU A 113 4.97 10.31 -4.11
N MET A 114 3.81 10.30 -3.46
CA MET A 114 3.73 9.93 -2.04
C MET A 114 3.93 8.41 -1.87
N VAL A 115 4.71 8.05 -0.88
CA VAL A 115 4.97 6.64 -0.54
C VAL A 115 4.42 6.33 0.84
N VAL A 116 3.32 5.61 0.86
CA VAL A 116 2.72 5.03 2.06
C VAL A 116 3.33 3.64 2.30
N THR A 117 3.53 3.26 3.53
CA THR A 117 4.01 1.92 3.88
C THR A 117 3.07 1.25 4.85
N ASP A 118 2.84 -0.04 4.69
CA ASP A 118 2.15 -0.84 5.70
C ASP A 118 3.04 -1.05 6.93
N VAL A 119 2.47 -0.86 8.12
CA VAL A 119 3.15 -1.10 9.41
C VAL A 119 2.47 -2.26 10.10
N CYS A 120 2.66 -3.44 9.55
CA CYS A 120 2.23 -4.71 10.10
C CYS A 120 3.36 -5.73 9.99
N ILE A 121 3.47 -6.67 10.94
CA ILE A 121 4.56 -7.65 10.97
C ILE A 121 4.19 -9.02 10.39
N ASP A 122 2.94 -9.27 10.02
CA ASP A 122 2.49 -10.57 9.52
C ASP A 122 3.18 -11.01 8.23
N GLU A 123 3.51 -10.07 7.36
CA GLU A 123 4.28 -10.34 6.14
C GLU A 123 5.69 -10.84 6.43
N TYR A 124 6.22 -10.52 7.61
CA TYR A 124 7.61 -10.78 8.04
C TYR A 124 7.72 -11.89 9.08
N THR A 125 6.60 -12.28 9.71
CA THR A 125 6.57 -13.39 10.66
C THR A 125 6.43 -14.74 9.96
N ASP A 126 7.06 -15.77 10.50
CA ASP A 126 7.02 -17.15 9.97
C ASP A 126 5.66 -17.82 10.23
N HIS A 127 4.96 -17.40 11.29
CA HIS A 127 3.62 -17.87 11.66
C HIS A 127 2.46 -17.05 11.04
N GLY A 128 2.74 -15.91 10.37
CA GLY A 128 1.74 -15.10 9.67
C GLY A 128 0.74 -14.34 10.55
N HIS A 129 1.04 -14.14 11.85
CA HIS A 129 0.22 -13.29 12.72
C HIS A 129 0.78 -11.88 12.79
N CYS A 130 -0.13 -10.89 12.96
CA CYS A 130 0.20 -9.47 13.10
C CYS A 130 0.78 -9.10 14.48
N GLY A 131 1.39 -10.02 15.19
CA GLY A 131 1.96 -9.80 16.51
C GLY A 131 2.88 -10.93 16.94
N ILE A 132 3.67 -10.65 17.98
CA ILE A 132 4.54 -11.65 18.61
C ILE A 132 3.69 -12.69 19.30
N VAL A 133 3.87 -13.97 18.93
CA VAL A 133 3.11 -15.08 19.50
C VAL A 133 3.96 -15.84 20.50
N LYS A 134 3.41 -16.05 21.70
CA LYS A 134 3.99 -16.92 22.72
C LYS A 134 2.88 -17.72 23.42
N ASP A 135 3.06 -19.02 23.54
CA ASP A 135 2.11 -19.94 24.19
C ASP A 135 0.67 -19.79 23.67
N GLY A 136 0.52 -19.58 22.34
CA GLY A 136 -0.76 -19.40 21.67
C GLY A 136 -1.45 -18.04 21.91
N ARG A 137 -0.73 -17.06 22.47
CA ARG A 137 -1.23 -15.69 22.75
C ARG A 137 -0.38 -14.66 22.04
N ILE A 138 -1.02 -13.59 21.58
CA ILE A 138 -0.33 -12.41 21.05
C ILE A 138 0.13 -11.54 22.24
N LEU A 139 1.41 -11.22 22.26
CA LEU A 139 2.02 -10.32 23.23
C LEU A 139 1.94 -8.89 22.71
N ASN A 140 0.97 -8.12 23.23
CA ASN A 140 0.68 -6.79 22.72
C ASN A 140 1.87 -5.82 22.87
N ASP A 141 2.46 -5.74 24.05
CA ASP A 141 3.49 -4.74 24.34
C ASP A 141 4.77 -5.00 23.55
N GLU A 142 5.18 -6.26 23.43
CA GLU A 142 6.32 -6.67 22.59
C GLU A 142 6.05 -6.41 21.11
N THR A 143 4.80 -6.60 20.66
CA THR A 143 4.39 -6.29 19.29
C THR A 143 4.49 -4.80 19.02
N LEU A 144 4.04 -3.94 19.93
CA LEU A 144 4.13 -2.48 19.78
C LEU A 144 5.57 -1.99 19.62
N GLU A 145 6.54 -2.64 20.29
CA GLU A 145 7.95 -2.31 20.10
C GLU A 145 8.44 -2.63 18.68
N CYS A 146 8.01 -3.76 18.11
CA CYS A 146 8.33 -4.10 16.71
C CYS A 146 7.68 -3.10 15.72
N LEU A 147 6.40 -2.79 15.91
CA LEU A 147 5.69 -1.82 15.06
C LEU A 147 6.31 -0.42 15.16
N ARG A 148 6.72 0.02 16.37
CA ARG A 148 7.44 1.28 16.56
C ARG A 148 8.77 1.31 15.81
N ALA A 149 9.54 0.21 15.89
CA ALA A 149 10.80 0.10 15.18
C ALA A 149 10.60 0.14 13.66
N MET A 150 9.56 -0.56 13.15
CA MET A 150 9.20 -0.57 11.74
C MET A 150 8.81 0.82 11.25
N ALA A 151 7.86 1.48 11.89
CA ALA A 151 7.42 2.83 11.53
C ALA A 151 8.61 3.82 11.50
N ARG A 152 9.51 3.71 12.49
CA ARG A 152 10.72 4.53 12.54
C ARG A 152 11.64 4.29 11.35
N THR A 153 11.91 3.03 10.98
CA THR A 153 12.80 2.73 9.85
C THR A 153 12.19 3.09 8.51
N HIS A 154 10.85 2.97 8.36
CA HIS A 154 10.13 3.43 7.18
C HIS A 154 10.22 4.96 7.03
N ALA A 155 9.95 5.71 8.11
CA ALA A 155 10.09 7.17 8.11
C ALA A 155 11.54 7.61 7.81
N GLN A 156 12.54 6.93 8.39
CA GLN A 156 13.96 7.19 8.10
C GLN A 156 14.33 6.88 6.65
N ALA A 157 13.65 5.96 6.00
CA ALA A 157 13.82 5.67 4.58
C ALA A 157 13.16 6.72 3.67
N GLY A 158 12.28 7.58 4.20
CA GLY A 158 11.61 8.67 3.48
C GLY A 158 10.15 8.39 3.15
N ALA A 159 9.50 7.44 3.82
CA ALA A 159 8.05 7.26 3.70
C ALA A 159 7.30 8.50 4.21
N ASP A 160 6.20 8.87 3.53
CA ASP A 160 5.34 10.04 3.84
C ASP A 160 4.28 9.67 4.86
#